data_2b24bcf4953618f441916e27e638ffcf
#
_entry.id   2b24bcf4953618f441916e27e638ffcf
#
_cell.length_a   1.000
_cell.length_b   1.000
_cell.length_c   1.000
_cell.angle_alpha   90.00
_cell.angle_beta   90.00
_cell.angle_gamma   90.00
#
_symmetry.space_group_name_H-M   'P 1'
#
loop_
_entity.id
_entity.type
_entity.pdbx_description
1 polymer ?
#
loop_
_entity_poly.entity_id
_entity_poly.type
_entity_poly.pdbx_seq_one_letter_code
_entity_poly.pdbx_strand_id
1 'polypeptide(L)'
;ALNLLSGGSDSPVAAWCMARRGLALHHIHFASPPYTSLRAKLKVRDLARELVEYTGNCTLFVVPYTKPQEYIRDNAPDVLFTVLMRRSMLRIANQVAKKLELQALITGESLAQVASQTMAALACTDQAQDLPVLRPCIGMDKIEIINISRKIGTFETSIEPYEDCCTIFTPPHPKTNPTLDEILAAEAAMPGLAALEAEAAENVEKIYIRMGDDELL
;
A
#
# COMPACT_ATOMS: atom_id res chain seq x y z
N ALA A 1 13.27 3.87 -4.04
CA ALA A 1 12.24 3.65 -3.00
C ALA A 1 11.15 2.70 -3.49
N LEU A 2 10.40 2.10 -2.56
CA LEU A 2 9.28 1.21 -2.86
C LEU A 2 7.97 1.91 -2.48
N ASN A 3 7.13 2.21 -3.49
CA ASN A 3 5.85 2.87 -3.30
C ASN A 3 4.73 1.84 -3.13
N LEU A 4 3.98 1.91 -2.04
CA LEU A 4 2.79 1.09 -1.82
C LEU A 4 1.66 1.63 -2.72
N LEU A 5 1.50 1.03 -3.89
CA LEU A 5 0.56 1.45 -4.92
C LEU A 5 -0.78 0.73 -4.76
N SER A 6 -1.83 1.49 -4.53
CA SER A 6 -3.22 1.04 -4.48
C SER A 6 -4.00 1.51 -5.71
N GLY A 7 -5.22 1.03 -5.88
CA GLY A 7 -6.12 1.49 -6.94
C GLY A 7 -6.75 2.87 -6.71
N GLY A 8 -6.48 3.52 -5.57
CA GLY A 8 -6.97 4.87 -5.27
C GLY A 8 -6.07 5.98 -5.82
N SER A 9 -6.55 7.24 -5.75
CA SER A 9 -5.85 8.42 -6.27
C SER A 9 -4.61 8.84 -5.47
N ASP A 10 -4.51 8.46 -4.20
CA ASP A 10 -3.53 9.03 -3.27
C ASP A 10 -2.13 8.45 -3.48
N SER A 11 -2.03 7.14 -3.69
CA SER A 11 -0.74 6.47 -3.87
C SER A 11 -0.03 6.78 -5.20
N PRO A 12 -0.74 6.98 -6.35
CA PRO A 12 -0.13 7.53 -7.55
C PRO A 12 0.40 8.95 -7.37
N VAL A 13 -0.35 9.82 -6.67
CA VAL A 13 0.10 11.19 -6.37
C VAL A 13 1.34 11.16 -5.48
N ALA A 14 1.39 10.27 -4.48
CA ALA A 14 2.57 10.10 -3.65
C ALA A 14 3.80 9.67 -4.45
N ALA A 15 3.64 8.71 -5.37
CA ALA A 15 4.70 8.29 -6.28
C ALA A 15 5.22 9.46 -7.11
N TRP A 16 4.33 10.21 -7.75
CA TRP A 16 4.69 11.38 -8.55
C TRP A 16 5.43 12.44 -7.72
N CYS A 17 4.96 12.74 -6.51
CA CYS A 17 5.64 13.69 -5.62
C CYS A 17 7.10 13.31 -5.36
N MET A 18 7.39 12.01 -5.21
CA MET A 18 8.74 11.54 -4.94
C MET A 18 9.58 11.39 -6.21
N ALA A 19 9.00 10.95 -7.33
CA ALA A 19 9.67 10.86 -8.62
C ALA A 19 10.18 12.23 -9.07
N ARG A 20 9.37 13.28 -8.97
CA ARG A 20 9.78 14.66 -9.31
C ARG A 20 10.91 15.22 -8.43
N ARG A 21 11.21 14.56 -7.29
CA ARG A 21 12.37 14.88 -6.44
C ARG A 21 13.62 14.06 -6.81
N GLY A 22 13.54 13.24 -7.86
CA GLY A 22 14.64 12.44 -8.38
C GLY A 22 14.79 11.06 -7.74
N LEU A 23 13.78 10.56 -7.00
CA LEU A 23 13.81 9.20 -6.49
C LEU A 23 13.51 8.21 -7.62
N ALA A 24 14.35 7.19 -7.75
CA ALA A 24 14.02 6.01 -8.55
C ALA A 24 13.01 5.16 -7.79
N LEU A 25 11.91 4.78 -8.45
CA LEU A 25 10.79 4.12 -7.83
C LEU A 25 10.52 2.73 -8.41
N HIS A 26 10.15 1.81 -7.53
CA HIS A 26 9.38 0.61 -7.84
C HIS A 26 8.07 0.67 -7.07
N HIS A 27 7.10 -0.16 -7.45
CA HIS A 27 5.79 -0.22 -6.82
C HIS A 27 5.55 -1.59 -6.20
N ILE A 28 4.79 -1.62 -5.10
CA ILE A 28 4.29 -2.84 -4.48
C ILE A 28 2.79 -2.73 -4.27
N HIS A 29 2.05 -3.77 -4.67
CA HIS A 29 0.61 -3.89 -4.53
C HIS A 29 0.25 -5.17 -3.79
N PHE A 30 -0.77 -5.12 -2.95
CA PHE A 30 -1.27 -6.26 -2.18
C PHE A 30 -2.57 -6.76 -2.79
N ALA A 31 -2.58 -8.00 -3.28
CA ALA A 31 -3.74 -8.63 -3.89
C ALA A 31 -4.26 -9.76 -2.99
N SER A 32 -5.57 -9.81 -2.77
CA SER A 32 -6.23 -10.82 -1.93
C SER A 32 -7.32 -11.57 -2.68
N PRO A 33 -7.00 -12.37 -3.71
CA PRO A 33 -7.99 -13.21 -4.34
C PRO A 33 -8.51 -14.29 -3.37
N PRO A 34 -9.82 -14.68 -3.40
CA PRO A 34 -10.84 -14.24 -4.35
C PRO A 34 -11.53 -12.92 -3.99
N TYR A 35 -11.18 -12.27 -2.87
CA TYR A 35 -11.83 -11.06 -2.38
C TYR A 35 -11.55 -9.86 -3.28
N THR A 36 -10.32 -9.72 -3.82
CA THR A 36 -10.01 -8.74 -4.86
C THR A 36 -10.07 -9.39 -6.24
N SER A 37 -10.65 -8.68 -7.20
CA SER A 37 -10.80 -9.18 -8.57
C SER A 37 -9.49 -9.04 -9.36
N LEU A 38 -9.39 -9.80 -10.47
CA LEU A 38 -8.32 -9.59 -11.44
C LEU A 38 -8.34 -8.15 -11.99
N ARG A 39 -9.53 -7.55 -12.14
CA ARG A 39 -9.66 -6.17 -12.62
C ARG A 39 -9.06 -5.15 -11.65
N ALA A 40 -9.14 -5.37 -10.34
CA ALA A 40 -8.45 -4.54 -9.35
C ALA A 40 -6.92 -4.57 -9.55
N LYS A 41 -6.34 -5.76 -9.78
CA LYS A 41 -4.92 -5.90 -10.10
C LYS A 41 -4.55 -5.20 -11.42
N LEU A 42 -5.36 -5.35 -12.47
CA LEU A 42 -5.14 -4.71 -13.77
C LEU A 42 -5.21 -3.19 -13.65
N LYS A 43 -6.17 -2.65 -12.91
CA LYS A 43 -6.26 -1.22 -12.59
C LYS A 43 -4.96 -0.67 -11.99
N VAL A 44 -4.38 -1.38 -11.01
CA VAL A 44 -3.11 -0.95 -10.38
C VAL A 44 -1.94 -1.04 -11.36
N ARG A 45 -1.92 -2.05 -12.22
CA ARG A 45 -0.94 -2.14 -13.32
C ARG A 45 -1.06 -0.93 -14.26
N ASP A 46 -2.28 -0.55 -14.62
CA ASP A 46 -2.53 0.56 -15.54
C ASP A 46 -2.14 1.90 -14.88
N LEU A 47 -2.42 2.10 -13.58
CA LEU A 47 -1.88 3.23 -12.80
C LEU A 47 -0.35 3.26 -12.80
N ALA A 48 0.32 2.10 -12.68
CA ALA A 48 1.78 2.05 -12.74
C ALA A 48 2.30 2.41 -14.15
N ARG A 49 1.57 2.08 -15.22
CA ARG A 49 1.89 2.48 -16.60
C ARG A 49 1.73 3.98 -16.81
N GLU A 50 0.65 4.57 -16.32
CA GLU A 50 0.44 6.03 -16.38
C GLU A 50 1.56 6.79 -15.63
N LEU A 51 2.09 6.21 -14.56
CA LEU A 51 3.17 6.81 -13.79
C LEU A 51 4.55 6.69 -14.47
N VAL A 52 4.73 5.80 -15.45
CA VAL A 52 6.05 5.53 -16.06
C VAL A 52 6.67 6.76 -16.71
N GLU A 53 5.86 7.70 -17.20
CA GLU A 53 6.32 8.98 -17.74
C GLU A 53 7.08 9.82 -16.71
N TYR A 54 6.77 9.64 -15.43
CA TYR A 54 7.36 10.37 -14.32
C TYR A 54 8.40 9.57 -13.55
N THR A 55 8.20 8.25 -13.45
CA THR A 55 9.07 7.35 -12.67
C THR A 55 10.18 6.71 -13.51
N GLY A 56 10.06 6.74 -14.84
CA GLY A 56 10.85 5.89 -15.72
C GLY A 56 10.45 4.41 -15.59
N ASN A 57 11.22 3.53 -16.24
CA ASN A 57 10.98 2.09 -16.15
C ASN A 57 11.02 1.60 -14.71
N CYS A 58 10.02 0.82 -14.32
CA CYS A 58 9.90 0.31 -12.95
C CYS A 58 9.39 -1.13 -12.93
N THR A 59 9.35 -1.71 -11.74
CA THR A 59 8.74 -3.02 -11.50
C THR A 59 7.58 -2.82 -10.53
N LEU A 60 6.42 -3.39 -10.87
CA LEU A 60 5.30 -3.58 -9.95
C LEU A 60 5.41 -4.97 -9.34
N PHE A 61 5.60 -5.03 -8.03
CA PHE A 61 5.59 -6.25 -7.22
C PHE A 61 4.18 -6.50 -6.71
N VAL A 62 3.57 -7.63 -7.06
CA VAL A 62 2.23 -8.00 -6.57
C VAL A 62 2.36 -9.08 -5.51
N VAL A 63 1.98 -8.74 -4.29
CA VAL A 63 2.05 -9.60 -3.10
C VAL A 63 0.78 -10.44 -2.99
N PRO A 64 0.86 -11.78 -2.87
CA PRO A 64 -0.29 -12.63 -2.54
C PRO A 64 -0.65 -12.47 -1.06
N TYR A 65 -1.59 -11.58 -0.75
CA TYR A 65 -1.84 -11.13 0.63
C TYR A 65 -3.02 -11.84 1.32
N THR A 66 -3.74 -12.71 0.64
CA THR A 66 -4.95 -13.38 1.18
C THR A 66 -4.70 -14.07 2.52
N LYS A 67 -3.67 -14.92 2.61
CA LYS A 67 -3.38 -15.69 3.84
C LYS A 67 -3.06 -14.81 5.06
N PRO A 68 -2.14 -13.81 4.97
CA PRO A 68 -1.92 -12.89 6.08
C PRO A 68 -3.18 -12.12 6.48
N GLN A 69 -3.97 -11.67 5.50
CA GLN A 69 -5.18 -10.89 5.74
C GLN A 69 -6.26 -11.70 6.45
N GLU A 70 -6.52 -12.94 6.01
CA GLU A 70 -7.46 -13.86 6.67
C GLU A 70 -6.99 -14.22 8.07
N TYR A 71 -5.70 -14.47 8.25
CA TYR A 71 -5.15 -14.81 9.56
C TYR A 71 -5.33 -13.66 10.58
N ILE A 72 -5.13 -12.41 10.16
CA ILE A 72 -5.39 -11.23 11.00
C ILE A 72 -6.89 -11.13 11.31
N ARG A 73 -7.77 -11.29 10.31
CA ARG A 73 -9.23 -11.25 10.49
C ARG A 73 -9.69 -12.27 11.53
N ASP A 74 -9.16 -13.49 11.47
CA ASP A 74 -9.63 -14.62 12.29
C ASP A 74 -9.06 -14.63 13.70
N ASN A 75 -7.96 -13.90 13.97
CA ASN A 75 -7.23 -13.96 15.23
C ASN A 75 -7.07 -12.62 15.96
N ALA A 76 -7.37 -11.50 15.32
CA ALA A 76 -7.24 -10.17 15.92
C ALA A 76 -8.59 -9.62 16.39
N PRO A 77 -8.60 -8.70 17.38
CA PRO A 77 -9.79 -7.89 17.65
C PRO A 77 -10.22 -7.09 16.43
N ASP A 78 -11.48 -7.19 16.02
CA ASP A 78 -12.03 -6.54 14.81
C ASP A 78 -11.67 -5.05 14.74
N VAL A 79 -11.81 -4.32 15.84
CA VAL A 79 -11.55 -2.86 15.90
C VAL A 79 -10.10 -2.50 15.59
N LEU A 80 -9.14 -3.42 15.74
CA LEU A 80 -7.72 -3.23 15.46
C LEU A 80 -7.31 -3.74 14.07
N PHE A 81 -8.20 -4.47 13.39
CA PHE A 81 -7.90 -5.12 12.11
C PHE A 81 -7.17 -4.21 11.11
N THR A 82 -7.69 -3.00 10.87
CA THR A 82 -7.14 -2.10 9.85
C THR A 82 -5.69 -1.69 10.18
N VAL A 83 -5.38 -1.39 11.45
CA VAL A 83 -4.03 -1.00 11.86
C VAL A 83 -3.07 -2.18 11.78
N LEU A 84 -3.49 -3.36 12.24
CA LEU A 84 -2.69 -4.59 12.18
C LEU A 84 -2.40 -5.00 10.73
N MET A 85 -3.41 -4.93 9.85
CA MET A 85 -3.25 -5.17 8.43
C MET A 85 -2.22 -4.22 7.81
N ARG A 86 -2.29 -2.92 8.09
CA ARG A 86 -1.31 -1.95 7.56
C ARG A 86 0.10 -2.20 8.09
N ARG A 87 0.26 -2.58 9.36
CA ARG A 87 1.55 -2.99 9.92
C ARG A 87 2.12 -4.21 9.18
N SER A 88 1.28 -5.22 8.95
CA SER A 88 1.65 -6.41 8.17
C SER A 88 2.10 -6.04 6.75
N MET A 89 1.35 -5.19 6.05
CA MET A 89 1.74 -4.70 4.73
C MET A 89 3.09 -3.95 4.73
N LEU A 90 3.32 -3.10 5.74
CA LEU A 90 4.59 -2.37 5.87
C LEU A 90 5.76 -3.32 6.17
N ARG A 91 5.58 -4.36 7.01
CA ARG A 91 6.62 -5.38 7.25
C ARG A 91 6.97 -6.15 5.99
N ILE A 92 5.98 -6.57 5.20
CA ILE A 92 6.19 -7.25 3.93
C ILE A 92 6.90 -6.31 2.94
N ALA A 93 6.44 -5.06 2.81
CA ALA A 93 7.06 -4.07 1.93
C ALA A 93 8.52 -3.78 2.35
N ASN A 94 8.80 -3.71 3.66
CA ASN A 94 10.14 -3.53 4.21
C ASN A 94 11.06 -4.72 3.86
N GLN A 95 10.56 -5.97 3.96
CA GLN A 95 11.32 -7.16 3.56
C GLN A 95 11.65 -7.14 2.06
N VAL A 96 10.67 -6.84 1.20
CA VAL A 96 10.86 -6.74 -0.25
C VAL A 96 11.84 -5.61 -0.59
N ALA A 97 11.67 -4.43 0.02
CA ALA A 97 12.54 -3.29 -0.20
C ALA A 97 14.01 -3.58 0.19
N LYS A 98 14.23 -4.24 1.34
CA LYS A 98 15.58 -4.65 1.77
C LYS A 98 16.24 -5.64 0.82
N LYS A 99 15.50 -6.63 0.29
CA LYS A 99 16.02 -7.57 -0.73
C LYS A 99 16.43 -6.87 -2.03
N LEU A 100 15.81 -5.74 -2.33
CA LEU A 100 16.08 -4.92 -3.50
C LEU A 100 17.06 -3.76 -3.21
N GLU A 101 17.64 -3.72 -2.01
CA GLU A 101 18.54 -2.65 -1.55
C GLU A 101 17.94 -1.24 -1.65
N LEU A 102 16.60 -1.14 -1.54
CA LEU A 102 15.89 0.13 -1.55
C LEU A 102 15.97 0.82 -0.18
N GLN A 103 15.95 2.16 -0.18
CA GLN A 103 16.28 2.97 0.99
C GLN A 103 15.07 3.54 1.73
N ALA A 104 13.87 3.47 1.14
CA ALA A 104 12.66 4.01 1.74
C ALA A 104 11.40 3.33 1.21
N LEU A 105 10.32 3.41 2.00
CA LEU A 105 8.96 3.12 1.57
C LEU A 105 8.23 4.45 1.30
N ILE A 106 7.22 4.41 0.41
CA ILE A 106 6.35 5.57 0.13
C ILE A 106 4.92 5.12 0.29
N THR A 107 4.09 5.94 0.95
CA THR A 107 2.65 5.71 1.10
C THR A 107 1.87 6.96 0.71
N GLY A 108 0.63 6.77 0.22
CA GLY A 108 -0.30 7.86 -0.12
C GLY A 108 -1.15 8.31 1.07
N GLU A 109 -0.70 8.14 2.31
CA GLU A 109 -1.45 8.52 3.49
C GLU A 109 -1.63 10.03 3.58
N SER A 110 -2.87 10.46 3.91
CA SER A 110 -3.24 11.83 4.25
C SER A 110 -3.83 11.85 5.65
N LEU A 111 -3.40 12.79 6.50
CA LEU A 111 -3.77 12.82 7.92
C LEU A 111 -5.29 12.96 8.08
N ALA A 112 -5.86 12.09 8.93
CA ALA A 112 -7.28 12.06 9.30
C ALA A 112 -8.27 11.80 8.14
N GLN A 113 -7.80 11.38 6.96
CA GLN A 113 -8.68 11.07 5.83
C GLN A 113 -9.52 9.82 6.08
N VAL A 114 -8.94 8.81 6.75
CA VAL A 114 -9.63 7.58 7.19
C VAL A 114 -9.17 7.16 8.58
N ALA A 115 -9.90 6.26 9.21
CA ALA A 115 -9.65 5.83 10.60
C ALA A 115 -8.22 5.31 10.88
N SER A 116 -7.57 4.71 9.89
CA SER A 116 -6.19 4.22 10.00
C SER A 116 -5.12 5.29 9.75
N GLN A 117 -5.50 6.53 9.47
CA GLN A 117 -4.59 7.64 9.18
C GLN A 117 -4.63 8.73 10.25
N THR A 118 -5.03 8.39 11.46
CA THR A 118 -4.89 9.26 12.63
C THR A 118 -3.44 9.27 13.12
N MET A 119 -3.04 10.29 13.87
CA MET A 119 -1.67 10.33 14.46
C MET A 119 -1.35 9.10 15.29
N ALA A 120 -2.32 8.62 16.10
CA ALA A 120 -2.14 7.41 16.90
C ALA A 120 -1.95 6.14 16.05
N ALA A 121 -2.76 5.99 14.99
CA ALA A 121 -2.63 4.87 14.08
C ALA A 121 -1.32 4.92 13.28
N LEU A 122 -0.90 6.09 12.81
CA LEU A 122 0.38 6.29 12.10
C LEU A 122 1.57 5.99 13.02
N ALA A 123 1.55 6.45 14.28
CA ALA A 123 2.58 6.14 15.26
C ALA A 123 2.71 4.62 15.51
N CYS A 124 1.59 3.90 15.55
CA CYS A 124 1.58 2.44 15.66
C CYS A 124 2.16 1.78 14.39
N THR A 125 1.81 2.26 13.19
CA THR A 125 2.31 1.66 11.94
C THR A 125 3.79 1.93 11.72
N ASP A 126 4.32 3.07 12.15
CA ASP A 126 5.74 3.43 12.02
C ASP A 126 6.69 2.53 12.83
N GLN A 127 6.18 1.82 13.82
CA GLN A 127 6.98 0.85 14.59
C GLN A 127 7.11 -0.52 13.90
N ALA A 128 6.49 -0.71 12.72
CA ALA A 128 6.43 -2.01 12.06
C ALA A 128 7.59 -2.28 11.10
N GLN A 129 8.39 -1.28 10.75
CA GLN A 129 9.49 -1.38 9.77
C GLN A 129 10.71 -0.54 10.18
N ASP A 130 11.87 -0.83 9.55
CA ASP A 130 13.13 -0.12 9.83
C ASP A 130 13.41 0.99 8.80
N LEU A 131 12.93 0.83 7.55
CA LEU A 131 13.12 1.83 6.52
C LEU A 131 12.22 3.05 6.77
N PRO A 132 12.69 4.26 6.45
CA PRO A 132 11.85 5.46 6.56
C PRO A 132 10.63 5.35 5.63
N VAL A 133 9.47 5.78 6.14
CA VAL A 133 8.23 5.89 5.35
C VAL A 133 8.02 7.34 4.96
N LEU A 134 8.11 7.61 3.66
CA LEU A 134 7.84 8.92 3.09
C LEU A 134 6.34 9.07 2.81
N ARG A 135 5.74 10.14 3.31
CA ARG A 135 4.30 10.44 3.19
C ARG A 135 4.10 11.79 2.53
N PRO A 136 4.31 11.91 1.21
CA PRO A 136 4.26 13.20 0.55
C PRO A 136 2.88 13.85 0.55
N CYS A 137 1.81 13.06 0.75
CA CYS A 137 0.44 13.55 0.80
C CYS A 137 -0.07 13.85 2.22
N ILE A 138 0.76 13.72 3.25
CA ILE A 138 0.31 13.73 4.66
C ILE A 138 -0.45 14.98 5.07
N GLY A 139 -0.12 16.14 4.55
CA GLY A 139 -0.76 17.42 4.82
C GLY A 139 -1.70 17.90 3.71
N MET A 140 -1.97 17.09 2.70
CA MET A 140 -2.85 17.46 1.58
C MET A 140 -4.29 17.07 1.89
N ASP A 141 -5.24 17.92 1.53
CA ASP A 141 -6.65 17.54 1.52
C ASP A 141 -7.03 16.71 0.29
N LYS A 142 -8.24 16.14 0.30
CA LYS A 142 -8.69 15.28 -0.80
C LYS A 142 -8.82 16.01 -2.13
N ILE A 143 -9.15 17.30 -2.13
CA ILE A 143 -9.31 18.11 -3.34
C ILE A 143 -7.93 18.39 -3.95
N GLU A 144 -6.93 18.68 -3.14
CA GLU A 144 -5.55 18.87 -3.59
C GLU A 144 -5.03 17.60 -4.28
N ILE A 145 -5.22 16.43 -3.65
CA ILE A 145 -4.82 15.13 -4.20
C ILE A 145 -5.55 14.86 -5.54
N ILE A 146 -6.87 15.08 -5.62
CA ILE A 146 -7.65 14.90 -6.85
C ILE A 146 -7.15 15.83 -7.96
N ASN A 147 -6.84 17.08 -7.66
CA ASN A 147 -6.33 18.02 -8.65
C ASN A 147 -4.97 17.58 -9.21
N ILE A 148 -4.09 17.08 -8.34
CA ILE A 148 -2.80 16.53 -8.79
C ILE A 148 -3.03 15.26 -9.62
N SER A 149 -3.89 14.33 -9.16
CA SER A 149 -4.20 13.10 -9.87
C SER A 149 -4.72 13.34 -11.29
N ARG A 150 -5.60 14.35 -11.47
CA ARG A 150 -6.04 14.80 -12.80
C ARG A 150 -4.90 15.35 -13.66
N LYS A 151 -4.03 16.17 -13.04
CA LYS A 151 -2.88 16.76 -13.74
C LYS A 151 -1.89 15.72 -14.25
N ILE A 152 -1.70 14.63 -13.52
CA ILE A 152 -0.77 13.54 -13.88
C ILE A 152 -1.42 12.40 -14.66
N GLY A 153 -2.72 12.53 -15.01
CA GLY A 153 -3.44 11.56 -15.84
C GLY A 153 -3.97 10.33 -15.13
N THR A 154 -3.73 10.17 -13.81
CA THR A 154 -4.09 8.94 -13.06
C THR A 154 -5.51 8.94 -12.48
N PHE A 155 -6.26 10.05 -12.61
CA PHE A 155 -7.55 10.21 -11.95
C PHE A 155 -8.60 9.24 -12.49
N GLU A 156 -8.77 9.17 -13.82
CA GLU A 156 -9.83 8.37 -14.44
C GLU A 156 -9.69 6.89 -14.12
N THR A 157 -8.48 6.36 -14.20
CA THR A 157 -8.18 4.98 -13.80
C THR A 157 -8.42 4.79 -12.30
N SER A 158 -8.04 5.75 -11.45
CA SER A 158 -8.17 5.63 -9.99
C SER A 158 -9.62 5.56 -9.49
N ILE A 159 -10.59 6.10 -10.24
CA ILE A 159 -12.02 6.08 -9.87
C ILE A 159 -12.79 4.87 -10.41
N GLU A 160 -12.14 3.97 -11.17
CA GLU A 160 -12.78 2.72 -11.59
C GLU A 160 -13.27 1.91 -10.38
N PRO A 161 -14.44 1.24 -10.46
CA PRO A 161 -15.12 0.64 -9.32
C PRO A 161 -14.54 -0.73 -8.92
N TYR A 162 -13.23 -0.85 -8.81
CA TYR A 162 -12.54 -2.08 -8.41
C TYR A 162 -11.85 -1.84 -7.07
N GLU A 163 -12.28 -2.60 -6.06
CA GLU A 163 -11.85 -2.43 -4.67
C GLU A 163 -10.47 -3.05 -4.41
N ASP A 164 -9.69 -2.35 -3.56
CA ASP A 164 -8.43 -2.82 -3.02
C ASP A 164 -8.63 -3.74 -1.81
N CYS A 165 -7.59 -4.53 -1.47
CA CYS A 165 -7.60 -5.38 -0.30
C CYS A 165 -7.82 -4.60 1.02
N CYS A 166 -7.49 -3.31 1.06
CA CYS A 166 -7.64 -2.47 2.25
C CYS A 166 -9.09 -2.22 2.66
N THR A 167 -10.06 -2.35 1.75
CA THR A 167 -11.50 -2.16 2.05
C THR A 167 -12.18 -3.45 2.48
N ILE A 168 -11.56 -4.59 2.19
CA ILE A 168 -12.07 -5.91 2.54
C ILE A 168 -11.88 -6.14 4.04
N PHE A 169 -12.89 -6.67 4.71
CA PHE A 169 -12.91 -6.93 6.16
C PHE A 169 -12.77 -5.69 7.05
N THR A 170 -12.92 -4.48 6.50
CA THR A 170 -12.89 -3.27 7.33
C THR A 170 -14.06 -3.29 8.32
N PRO A 171 -13.80 -3.19 9.63
CA PRO A 171 -14.85 -3.21 10.63
C PRO A 171 -15.72 -1.96 10.53
N PRO A 172 -17.02 -2.04 10.95
CA PRO A 172 -17.91 -0.88 10.96
C PRO A 172 -17.41 0.28 11.83
N HIS A 173 -16.70 -0.05 12.90
CA HIS A 173 -16.18 0.91 13.89
C HIS A 173 -14.70 0.65 14.16
N PRO A 174 -13.79 1.00 13.21
CA PRO A 174 -12.35 0.84 13.44
C PRO A 174 -11.87 1.78 14.54
N LYS A 175 -10.90 1.32 15.34
CA LYS A 175 -10.33 2.14 16.42
C LYS A 175 -9.48 3.26 15.83
N THR A 176 -9.83 4.51 16.13
CA THR A 176 -9.14 5.71 15.65
C THR A 176 -8.01 6.18 16.55
N ASN A 177 -7.98 5.70 17.79
CA ASN A 177 -6.93 6.03 18.77
C ASN A 177 -6.35 4.74 19.39
N PRO A 178 -5.69 3.86 18.62
CA PRO A 178 -5.02 2.69 19.13
C PRO A 178 -3.76 3.08 19.90
N THR A 179 -3.42 2.29 20.94
CA THR A 179 -2.11 2.38 21.60
C THR A 179 -1.16 1.33 21.04
N LEU A 180 0.14 1.60 21.11
CA LEU A 180 1.15 0.64 20.66
C LEU A 180 1.08 -0.66 21.48
N ASP A 181 0.83 -0.56 22.79
CA ASP A 181 0.73 -1.73 23.67
C ASP A 181 -0.43 -2.64 23.27
N GLU A 182 -1.61 -2.08 22.94
CA GLU A 182 -2.75 -2.86 22.42
C GLU A 182 -2.40 -3.58 21.12
N ILE A 183 -1.72 -2.91 20.21
CA ILE A 183 -1.30 -3.47 18.94
C ILE A 183 -0.29 -4.60 19.15
N LEU A 184 0.74 -4.38 19.98
CA LEU A 184 1.75 -5.40 20.27
C LEU A 184 1.17 -6.61 21.01
N ALA A 185 0.22 -6.39 21.92
CA ALA A 185 -0.50 -7.47 22.58
C ALA A 185 -1.32 -8.32 21.59
N ALA A 186 -2.01 -7.67 20.65
CA ALA A 186 -2.74 -8.37 19.60
C ALA A 186 -1.79 -9.14 18.65
N GLU A 187 -0.65 -8.56 18.26
CA GLU A 187 0.37 -9.25 17.46
C GLU A 187 0.99 -10.45 18.20
N ALA A 188 1.23 -10.34 19.50
CA ALA A 188 1.74 -11.45 20.32
C ALA A 188 0.78 -12.65 20.37
N ALA A 189 -0.53 -12.40 20.22
CA ALA A 189 -1.55 -13.45 20.13
C ALA A 189 -1.60 -14.12 18.74
N MET A 190 -0.84 -13.63 17.77
CA MET A 190 -0.80 -14.11 16.37
C MET A 190 0.58 -14.65 15.99
N PRO A 191 1.13 -15.70 16.64
CA PRO A 191 2.50 -16.17 16.41
C PRO A 191 2.77 -16.66 14.98
N GLY A 192 1.72 -17.06 14.25
CA GLY A 192 1.84 -17.53 12.86
C GLY A 192 1.96 -16.40 11.83
N LEU A 193 1.68 -15.15 12.18
CA LEU A 193 1.60 -14.04 11.22
C LEU A 193 2.95 -13.77 10.54
N ALA A 194 4.04 -13.78 11.29
CA ALA A 194 5.37 -13.51 10.73
C ALA A 194 5.79 -14.53 9.65
N ALA A 195 5.43 -15.81 9.81
CA ALA A 195 5.71 -16.83 8.80
C ALA A 195 4.90 -16.60 7.52
N LEU A 196 3.63 -16.21 7.64
CA LEU A 196 2.76 -15.88 6.51
C LEU A 196 3.22 -14.62 5.78
N GLU A 197 3.70 -13.61 6.49
CA GLU A 197 4.29 -12.40 5.92
C GLU A 197 5.59 -12.72 5.15
N ALA A 198 6.45 -13.57 5.70
CA ALA A 198 7.66 -14.02 5.02
C ALA A 198 7.33 -14.82 3.75
N GLU A 199 6.36 -15.75 3.82
CA GLU A 199 5.87 -16.50 2.66
C GLU A 199 5.35 -15.54 1.57
N ALA A 200 4.55 -14.55 1.94
CA ALA A 200 4.03 -13.55 1.01
C ALA A 200 5.14 -12.71 0.36
N ALA A 201 6.15 -12.30 1.14
CA ALA A 201 7.31 -11.55 0.64
C ALA A 201 8.23 -12.36 -0.29
N GLU A 202 8.25 -13.68 -0.17
CA GLU A 202 9.00 -14.57 -1.07
C GLU A 202 8.26 -14.82 -2.40
N ASN A 203 6.93 -14.86 -2.37
CA ASN A 203 6.10 -15.25 -3.51
C ASN A 203 5.53 -14.06 -4.28
N VAL A 204 6.24 -12.93 -4.32
CA VAL A 204 5.81 -11.75 -5.07
C VAL A 204 5.89 -12.00 -6.59
N GLU A 205 4.82 -11.68 -7.30
CA GLU A 205 4.81 -11.63 -8.75
C GLU A 205 5.48 -10.32 -9.22
N LYS A 206 6.27 -10.37 -10.28
CA LYS A 206 6.97 -9.21 -10.84
C LYS A 206 6.38 -8.87 -12.20
N ILE A 207 5.89 -7.64 -12.34
CA ILE A 207 5.40 -7.09 -13.60
C ILE A 207 6.34 -5.92 -13.96
N TYR A 208 7.03 -6.07 -15.09
CA TYR A 208 7.91 -5.01 -15.59
C TYR A 208 7.08 -3.97 -16.33
N ILE A 209 7.22 -2.71 -15.97
CA ILE A 209 6.55 -1.57 -16.58
C ILE A 209 7.60 -0.74 -17.31
N ARG A 210 7.44 -0.59 -18.62
CA ARG A 210 8.38 0.13 -19.48
C ARG A 210 7.67 1.23 -20.25
N MET A 211 8.39 2.31 -20.52
CA MET A 211 7.91 3.36 -21.40
C MET A 211 7.73 2.79 -22.82
N GLY A 212 6.55 3.01 -23.44
CA GLY A 212 6.23 2.50 -24.78
C GLY A 212 5.63 1.10 -24.84
N ASP A 213 5.36 0.45 -23.72
CA ASP A 213 4.69 -0.89 -23.70
C ASP A 213 3.25 -0.86 -24.26
N ASP A 214 2.65 0.32 -24.44
CA ASP A 214 1.28 0.51 -24.99
C ASP A 214 1.21 0.43 -26.52
N GLU A 215 2.35 0.38 -27.23
CA GLU A 215 2.39 0.26 -28.69
C GLU A 215 2.31 -1.19 -29.19
N LEU A 216 2.21 -2.19 -28.30
CA LEU A 216 2.31 -3.62 -28.63
C LEU A 216 1.03 -4.44 -28.34
N LEU A 217 -0.16 -3.81 -28.17
CA LEU A 217 -1.43 -4.52 -28.01
C LEU A 217 -2.44 -4.15 -29.08
#